data_87877042d5de6000b8a8cb4e168b877e
#
_entry.id   87877042d5de6000b8a8cb4e168b877e
#
_cell.length_a   1.000
_cell.length_b   1.000
_cell.length_c   1.000
_cell.angle_alpha   90.00
_cell.angle_beta   90.00
_cell.angle_gamma   90.00
#
_symmetry.space_group_name_H-M   'P 1'
#
loop_
_entity.id
_entity.type
_entity.pdbx_description
1 polymer ?
#
loop_
_entity_poly.entity_id
_entity_poly.type
_entity_poly.pdbx_seq_one_letter_code
_entity_poly.pdbx_strand_id
1 'polypeptide(L)'
;YEEERLAGKSFGSTKSGIAPFYSDKYAKIGFQVSELFDEEALKEKIERVIVQKNVLLENLYHKPLLKADDIFNTLMEYKEMVAPYVCDVSAYLYEAIKEGKNILLEGQLGSLKDPDHGIYPMVTSSSTLAAYGAIGAGIPPYEIKQIITVCKAYSSAVGAGEFVSEIFGDEADELRRRGGDGGEFGATTGRPRRMGWFDCVASKYGCRIQGTTDVAFTVLDVLGYLDEIPVCVGYDIDGEVTTCLLYTSPSPRDAHES
;
A
#
# COMPACT_ATOMS: atom_id res chain seq x y z
N TYR A 1 15.03 -8.44 7.13
CA TYR A 1 15.76 -8.59 8.41
C TYR A 1 15.01 -7.96 9.58
N GLU A 2 14.31 -6.84 9.36
CA GLU A 2 13.48 -6.24 10.41
C GLU A 2 12.28 -7.15 10.77
N GLU A 3 11.62 -7.75 9.79
CA GLU A 3 10.56 -8.73 10.02
C GLU A 3 11.06 -9.98 10.80
N GLU A 4 12.28 -10.44 10.50
CA GLU A 4 12.91 -11.52 11.27
C GLU A 4 13.16 -11.10 12.72
N ARG A 5 13.67 -9.89 12.94
CA ARG A 5 13.96 -9.34 14.26
C ARG A 5 12.71 -9.18 15.11
N LEU A 6 11.62 -8.73 14.51
CA LEU A 6 10.32 -8.55 15.17
C LEU A 6 9.64 -9.87 15.54
N ALA A 7 9.99 -10.96 14.85
CA ALA A 7 9.46 -12.31 15.10
C ALA A 7 7.91 -12.32 15.21
N GLY A 8 7.35 -12.69 16.36
CA GLY A 8 5.91 -12.74 16.60
C GLY A 8 5.17 -11.40 16.59
N LYS A 9 5.90 -10.27 16.55
CA LYS A 9 5.35 -8.91 16.45
C LYS A 9 5.52 -8.31 15.05
N SER A 10 5.81 -9.14 14.05
CA SER A 10 5.99 -8.69 12.67
C SER A 10 4.69 -8.14 12.07
N PHE A 11 4.82 -7.15 11.18
CA PHE A 11 3.66 -6.53 10.50
C PHE A 11 3.08 -7.39 9.38
N GLY A 12 3.76 -8.48 9.00
CA GLY A 12 3.37 -9.33 7.88
C GLY A 12 3.78 -8.77 6.52
N SER A 13 4.89 -8.04 6.46
CA SER A 13 5.46 -7.47 5.24
C SER A 13 5.71 -8.52 4.16
N THR A 14 5.63 -8.11 2.89
CA THR A 14 6.03 -8.91 1.73
C THR A 14 7.54 -9.08 1.61
N LYS A 15 8.32 -8.37 2.43
CA LYS A 15 9.79 -8.34 2.41
C LYS A 15 10.38 -7.84 1.09
N SER A 16 9.63 -7.03 0.36
CA SER A 16 10.04 -6.47 -0.94
C SER A 16 10.84 -5.16 -0.83
N GLY A 17 11.14 -4.71 0.40
CA GLY A 17 11.96 -3.52 0.63
C GLY A 17 11.23 -2.17 0.51
N ILE A 18 9.91 -2.15 0.47
CA ILE A 18 9.12 -0.91 0.27
C ILE A 18 9.28 0.06 1.45
N ALA A 19 9.16 -0.43 2.70
CA ALA A 19 9.29 0.43 3.88
C ALA A 19 10.67 1.10 3.98
N PRO A 20 11.81 0.38 3.87
CA PRO A 20 13.12 1.00 3.86
C PRO A 20 13.34 1.94 2.66
N PHE A 21 12.77 1.64 1.49
CA PHE A 21 12.81 2.54 0.34
C PHE A 21 12.18 3.92 0.66
N TYR A 22 10.98 3.94 1.22
CA TYR A 22 10.33 5.20 1.59
C TYR A 22 11.04 5.88 2.76
N SER A 23 11.57 5.15 3.73
CA SER A 23 12.42 5.69 4.78
C SER A 23 13.61 6.43 4.19
N ASP A 24 14.33 5.82 3.25
CA ASP A 24 15.49 6.41 2.59
C ASP A 24 15.11 7.63 1.73
N LYS A 25 13.96 7.59 1.06
CA LYS A 25 13.43 8.74 0.30
C LYS A 25 13.27 9.96 1.19
N TYR A 26 12.62 9.82 2.33
CA TYR A 26 12.37 10.94 3.26
C TYR A 26 13.62 11.35 4.05
N ALA A 27 14.53 10.41 4.31
CA ALA A 27 15.86 10.71 4.82
C ALA A 27 16.81 11.36 3.79
N LYS A 28 16.37 11.48 2.52
CA LYS A 28 17.10 12.09 1.41
C LYS A 28 18.41 11.36 1.05
N ILE A 29 18.45 10.06 1.31
CA ILE A 29 19.57 9.17 0.96
C ILE A 29 19.22 8.17 -0.13
N GLY A 30 17.96 8.13 -0.56
CA GLY A 30 17.50 7.32 -1.69
C GLY A 30 18.06 7.80 -3.03
N PHE A 31 18.03 6.93 -4.04
CA PHE A 31 18.48 7.23 -5.39
C PHE A 31 17.31 7.62 -6.29
N GLN A 32 17.52 8.62 -7.14
CA GLN A 32 16.59 8.98 -8.21
C GLN A 32 17.03 8.36 -9.53
N VAL A 33 16.08 8.13 -10.44
CA VAL A 33 16.37 7.56 -11.76
C VAL A 33 17.35 8.44 -12.55
N SER A 34 17.25 9.77 -12.42
CA SER A 34 18.18 10.71 -13.07
C SER A 34 19.64 10.51 -12.66
N GLU A 35 19.89 10.06 -11.42
CA GLU A 35 21.25 9.83 -10.91
C GLU A 35 21.95 8.63 -11.60
N LEU A 36 21.19 7.73 -12.23
CA LEU A 36 21.76 6.63 -13.01
C LEU A 36 22.59 7.12 -14.21
N PHE A 37 22.37 8.36 -14.65
CA PHE A 37 23.03 8.95 -15.82
C PHE A 37 24.25 9.82 -15.46
N ASP A 38 24.60 9.89 -14.17
CA ASP A 38 25.84 10.47 -13.65
C ASP A 38 26.55 9.42 -12.79
N GLU A 39 27.37 8.61 -13.47
CA GLU A 39 27.99 7.43 -12.87
C GLU A 39 28.98 7.78 -11.75
N GLU A 40 29.70 8.90 -11.89
CA GLU A 40 30.68 9.35 -10.88
C GLU A 40 29.96 9.78 -9.59
N ALA A 41 28.97 10.66 -9.72
CA ALA A 41 28.17 11.11 -8.57
C ALA A 41 27.36 9.98 -7.93
N LEU A 42 26.83 9.05 -8.76
CA LEU A 42 26.14 7.87 -8.26
C LEU A 42 27.04 6.97 -7.42
N LYS A 43 28.27 6.70 -7.89
CA LYS A 43 29.22 5.85 -7.17
C LYS A 43 29.60 6.46 -5.84
N GLU A 44 29.93 7.75 -5.81
CA GLU A 44 30.23 8.50 -4.58
C GLU A 44 29.05 8.43 -3.59
N LYS A 45 27.83 8.59 -4.09
CA LYS A 45 26.62 8.52 -3.24
C LYS A 45 26.41 7.12 -2.67
N ILE A 46 26.60 6.07 -3.47
CA ILE A 46 26.52 4.67 -3.00
C ILE A 46 27.52 4.43 -1.87
N GLU A 47 28.78 4.80 -2.06
CA GLU A 47 29.84 4.63 -1.06
C GLU A 47 29.47 5.32 0.27
N ARG A 48 28.90 6.51 0.22
CA ARG A 48 28.44 7.25 1.40
C ARG A 48 27.25 6.59 2.08
N VAL A 49 26.24 6.16 1.33
CA VAL A 49 25.00 5.60 1.88
C VAL A 49 25.22 4.20 2.46
N ILE A 50 26.07 3.40 1.81
CA ILE A 50 26.32 2.02 2.23
C ILE A 50 26.93 1.92 3.64
N VAL A 51 27.66 2.94 4.07
CA VAL A 51 28.22 2.99 5.43
C VAL A 51 27.12 2.88 6.49
N GLN A 52 26.05 3.67 6.35
CA GLN A 52 24.92 3.64 7.29
C GLN A 52 24.19 2.29 7.24
N LYS A 53 23.99 1.73 6.05
CA LYS A 53 23.34 0.43 5.89
C LYS A 53 24.16 -0.70 6.50
N ASN A 54 25.47 -0.68 6.32
CA ASN A 54 26.36 -1.69 6.86
C ASN A 54 26.44 -1.63 8.39
N VAL A 55 26.34 -0.45 9.00
CA VAL A 55 26.24 -0.33 10.47
C VAL A 55 25.01 -1.08 11.00
N LEU A 56 23.85 -0.96 10.33
CA LEU A 56 22.64 -1.69 10.71
C LEU A 56 22.78 -3.20 10.46
N LEU A 57 23.35 -3.59 9.32
CA LEU A 57 23.56 -4.99 8.97
C LEU A 57 24.47 -5.69 9.96
N GLU A 58 25.57 -5.05 10.33
CA GLU A 58 26.55 -5.60 11.26
C GLU A 58 26.03 -5.66 12.70
N ASN A 59 25.55 -4.51 13.21
CA ASN A 59 25.33 -4.36 14.65
C ASN A 59 23.88 -4.69 15.08
N LEU A 60 22.90 -4.57 14.19
CA LEU A 60 21.49 -4.85 14.52
C LEU A 60 21.01 -6.18 13.97
N TYR A 61 21.33 -6.46 12.72
CA TYR A 61 20.79 -7.64 12.04
C TYR A 61 21.75 -8.82 11.99
N HIS A 62 23.07 -8.60 12.28
CA HIS A 62 24.12 -9.62 12.20
C HIS A 62 24.12 -10.35 10.84
N LYS A 63 24.06 -9.60 9.77
CA LYS A 63 23.98 -10.06 8.39
C LYS A 63 25.23 -9.62 7.60
N PRO A 64 25.53 -10.29 6.46
CA PRO A 64 26.62 -9.90 5.59
C PRO A 64 26.53 -8.44 5.14
N LEU A 65 27.69 -7.80 5.04
CA LEU A 65 27.78 -6.40 4.60
C LEU A 65 27.56 -6.29 3.09
N LEU A 66 27.00 -5.17 2.68
CA LEU A 66 26.86 -4.80 1.28
C LEU A 66 28.18 -4.25 0.74
N LYS A 67 28.41 -4.45 -0.55
CA LYS A 67 29.55 -3.88 -1.29
C LYS A 67 29.06 -2.83 -2.26
N ALA A 68 29.75 -1.70 -2.33
CA ALA A 68 29.37 -0.59 -3.19
C ALA A 68 29.39 -0.97 -4.67
N ASP A 69 30.40 -1.71 -5.10
CA ASP A 69 30.54 -2.13 -6.50
C ASP A 69 29.41 -3.07 -6.94
N ASP A 70 28.94 -3.98 -6.07
CA ASP A 70 27.81 -4.88 -6.41
C ASP A 70 26.52 -4.08 -6.65
N ILE A 71 26.27 -3.06 -5.81
CA ILE A 71 25.11 -2.17 -5.96
C ILE A 71 25.26 -1.33 -7.23
N PHE A 72 26.42 -0.75 -7.45
CA PHE A 72 26.68 0.08 -8.64
C PHE A 72 26.45 -0.71 -9.92
N ASN A 73 27.02 -1.91 -10.02
CA ASN A 73 26.88 -2.76 -11.21
C ASN A 73 25.40 -3.13 -11.46
N THR A 74 24.66 -3.48 -10.40
CA THR A 74 23.20 -3.75 -10.53
C THR A 74 22.44 -2.53 -11.03
N LEU A 75 22.76 -1.33 -10.53
CA LEU A 75 22.11 -0.11 -10.98
C LEU A 75 22.47 0.25 -12.43
N MET A 76 23.67 -0.09 -12.88
CA MET A 76 24.06 0.08 -14.28
C MET A 76 23.30 -0.87 -15.21
N GLU A 77 23.07 -2.12 -14.81
CA GLU A 77 22.18 -3.02 -15.55
C GLU A 77 20.76 -2.45 -15.66
N TYR A 78 20.22 -1.91 -14.55
CA TYR A 78 18.91 -1.28 -14.56
C TYR A 78 18.86 -0.01 -15.42
N LYS A 79 19.94 0.80 -15.44
CA LYS A 79 20.07 1.95 -16.31
C LYS A 79 19.86 1.57 -17.78
N GLU A 80 20.55 0.53 -18.25
CA GLU A 80 20.39 0.05 -19.63
C GLU A 80 18.95 -0.36 -19.95
N MET A 81 18.28 -1.01 -19.00
CA MET A 81 16.88 -1.45 -19.17
C MET A 81 15.89 -0.27 -19.23
N VAL A 82 16.08 0.76 -18.42
CA VAL A 82 15.11 1.86 -18.27
C VAL A 82 15.41 3.06 -19.17
N ALA A 83 16.64 3.23 -19.65
CA ALA A 83 17.07 4.40 -20.43
C ALA A 83 16.11 4.78 -21.59
N PRO A 84 15.57 3.83 -22.37
CA PRO A 84 14.64 4.16 -23.45
C PRO A 84 13.30 4.77 -22.99
N TYR A 85 12.98 4.63 -21.71
CA TYR A 85 11.68 5.03 -21.12
C TYR A 85 11.80 6.25 -20.21
N VAL A 86 13.00 6.79 -20.01
CA VAL A 86 13.24 7.93 -19.13
C VAL A 86 12.99 9.23 -19.87
N CYS A 87 12.13 10.07 -19.30
CA CYS A 87 11.83 11.40 -19.81
C CYS A 87 11.42 12.34 -18.66
N ASP A 88 11.24 13.62 -18.95
CA ASP A 88 10.54 14.54 -18.07
C ASP A 88 9.03 14.21 -18.09
N VAL A 89 8.60 13.41 -17.12
CA VAL A 89 7.20 12.92 -17.02
C VAL A 89 6.24 14.08 -16.82
N SER A 90 6.61 15.11 -16.05
CA SER A 90 5.76 16.28 -15.81
C SER A 90 5.48 17.04 -17.12
N ALA A 91 6.51 17.29 -17.89
CA ALA A 91 6.38 17.95 -19.20
C ALA A 91 5.57 17.08 -20.18
N TYR A 92 5.84 15.79 -20.23
CA TYR A 92 5.13 14.84 -21.09
C TYR A 92 3.62 14.81 -20.79
N LEU A 93 3.25 14.70 -19.52
CA LEU A 93 1.85 14.67 -19.10
C LEU A 93 1.16 16.01 -19.27
N TYR A 94 1.87 17.12 -19.06
CA TYR A 94 1.33 18.45 -19.30
C TYR A 94 0.92 18.65 -20.76
N GLU A 95 1.77 18.26 -21.70
CA GLU A 95 1.41 18.33 -23.13
C GLU A 95 0.27 17.36 -23.49
N ALA A 96 0.25 16.16 -22.90
CA ALA A 96 -0.86 15.21 -23.09
C ALA A 96 -2.22 15.79 -22.62
N ILE A 97 -2.24 16.49 -21.48
CA ILE A 97 -3.43 17.20 -20.98
C ILE A 97 -3.86 18.29 -21.96
N LYS A 98 -2.92 19.11 -22.43
CA LYS A 98 -3.22 20.18 -23.40
C LYS A 98 -3.78 19.64 -24.72
N GLU A 99 -3.33 18.48 -25.16
CA GLU A 99 -3.83 17.79 -26.34
C GLU A 99 -5.18 17.09 -26.10
N GLY A 100 -5.72 17.14 -24.88
CA GLY A 100 -7.01 16.53 -24.52
C GLY A 100 -6.97 15.01 -24.45
N LYS A 101 -5.81 14.41 -24.18
CA LYS A 101 -5.68 12.95 -24.05
C LYS A 101 -6.32 12.45 -22.75
N ASN A 102 -6.87 11.25 -22.80
CA ASN A 102 -7.34 10.56 -21.62
C ASN A 102 -6.14 9.96 -20.87
N ILE A 103 -6.01 10.31 -19.60
CA ILE A 103 -4.95 9.81 -18.71
C ILE A 103 -5.59 9.00 -17.61
N LEU A 104 -5.18 7.74 -17.48
CA LEU A 104 -5.58 6.86 -16.37
C LEU A 104 -4.47 6.81 -15.33
N LEU A 105 -4.83 7.17 -14.10
CA LEU A 105 -3.97 6.99 -12.92
C LEU A 105 -4.45 5.76 -12.16
N GLU A 106 -3.57 4.79 -11.97
CA GLU A 106 -3.88 3.58 -11.21
C GLU A 106 -3.22 3.64 -9.84
N GLY A 107 -4.06 3.64 -8.79
CA GLY A 107 -3.64 3.48 -7.40
C GLY A 107 -3.76 2.03 -6.93
N GLN A 108 -3.32 1.76 -5.71
CA GLN A 108 -3.23 0.40 -5.18
C GLN A 108 -3.49 0.31 -3.66
N LEU A 109 -3.63 -0.89 -3.15
CA LEU A 109 -3.71 -1.34 -1.76
C LEU A 109 -5.02 -1.03 -1.03
N GLY A 110 -5.53 0.17 -1.08
CA GLY A 110 -6.77 0.55 -0.41
C GLY A 110 -6.60 1.60 0.69
N SER A 111 -7.70 2.29 0.98
CA SER A 111 -7.76 3.50 1.82
C SER A 111 -7.25 3.28 3.24
N LEU A 112 -7.57 2.14 3.86
CA LEU A 112 -7.15 1.83 5.24
C LEU A 112 -5.67 1.43 5.37
N LYS A 113 -4.95 1.33 4.25
CA LYS A 113 -3.50 1.10 4.22
C LYS A 113 -2.68 2.36 3.98
N ASP A 114 -3.32 3.51 3.88
CA ASP A 114 -2.65 4.80 3.79
C ASP A 114 -1.91 5.13 5.10
N PRO A 115 -0.65 5.61 5.05
CA PRO A 115 0.13 5.88 6.25
C PRO A 115 -0.44 7.00 7.13
N ASP A 116 -1.17 7.96 6.55
CA ASP A 116 -1.71 9.10 7.27
C ASP A 116 -3.18 8.92 7.68
N HIS A 117 -3.95 8.15 6.90
CA HIS A 117 -5.39 8.01 7.07
C HIS A 117 -5.86 6.55 7.25
N GLY A 118 -4.93 5.60 7.27
CA GLY A 118 -5.22 4.18 7.48
C GLY A 118 -5.11 3.74 8.94
N ILE A 119 -5.13 2.43 9.14
CA ILE A 119 -5.04 1.76 10.46
C ILE A 119 -3.59 1.67 10.94
N TYR A 120 -2.92 2.80 11.10
CA TYR A 120 -1.53 2.85 11.56
C TYR A 120 -1.34 2.09 12.89
N PRO A 121 -0.27 1.29 13.07
CA PRO A 121 0.89 1.13 12.17
C PRO A 121 0.74 0.03 11.09
N MET A 122 -0.43 -0.61 10.96
CA MET A 122 -0.67 -1.72 10.02
C MET A 122 -1.02 -1.19 8.61
N VAL A 123 -0.20 -0.29 8.11
CA VAL A 123 -0.34 0.42 6.83
C VAL A 123 0.80 0.08 5.88
N THR A 124 0.68 0.51 4.62
CA THR A 124 1.83 0.52 3.69
C THR A 124 2.65 1.80 3.88
N SER A 125 3.81 1.88 3.24
CA SER A 125 4.70 3.05 3.35
C SER A 125 4.43 4.13 2.30
N SER A 126 3.58 3.84 1.31
CA SER A 126 3.17 4.78 0.26
C SER A 126 1.76 5.27 0.49
N SER A 127 1.42 6.49 0.05
CA SER A 127 0.04 6.95 0.06
C SER A 127 -0.79 6.15 -0.95
N THR A 128 -1.96 5.69 -0.49
CA THR A 128 -2.92 4.92 -1.29
C THR A 128 -4.09 5.79 -1.77
N LEU A 129 -4.07 7.09 -1.42
CA LEU A 129 -5.15 8.00 -1.76
C LEU A 129 -5.02 8.53 -3.18
N ALA A 130 -6.14 8.72 -3.86
CA ALA A 130 -6.21 9.24 -5.24
C ALA A 130 -5.50 10.59 -5.40
N ALA A 131 -5.53 11.43 -4.37
CA ALA A 131 -4.81 12.72 -4.36
C ALA A 131 -3.31 12.56 -4.60
N TYR A 132 -2.70 11.45 -4.19
CA TYR A 132 -1.29 11.18 -4.42
C TYR A 132 -0.98 10.92 -5.90
N GLY A 133 -1.98 10.52 -6.69
CA GLY A 133 -1.84 10.37 -8.14
C GLY A 133 -1.36 11.67 -8.81
N ALA A 134 -1.91 12.82 -8.40
CA ALA A 134 -1.46 14.12 -8.88
C ALA A 134 -0.01 14.41 -8.50
N ILE A 135 0.37 14.12 -7.23
CA ILE A 135 1.74 14.32 -6.72
C ILE A 135 2.72 13.40 -7.46
N GLY A 136 2.39 12.11 -7.57
CA GLY A 136 3.25 11.12 -8.20
C GLY A 136 3.46 11.35 -9.70
N ALA A 137 2.43 11.81 -10.39
CA ALA A 137 2.46 12.12 -11.82
C ALA A 137 3.01 13.53 -12.14
N GLY A 138 3.09 14.42 -11.15
CA GLY A 138 3.51 15.82 -11.35
C GLY A 138 2.49 16.64 -12.12
N ILE A 139 1.19 16.36 -11.94
CA ILE A 139 0.09 17.09 -12.60
C ILE A 139 -0.69 17.92 -11.58
N PRO A 140 -1.38 19.00 -12.01
CA PRO A 140 -2.26 19.75 -11.11
C PRO A 140 -3.40 18.88 -10.54
N PRO A 141 -3.72 18.95 -9.25
CA PRO A 141 -4.76 18.10 -8.65
C PRO A 141 -6.15 18.34 -9.24
N TYR A 142 -6.43 19.51 -9.76
CA TYR A 142 -7.71 19.82 -10.40
C TYR A 142 -7.90 19.17 -11.78
N GLU A 143 -6.86 18.51 -12.32
CA GLU A 143 -6.97 17.71 -13.55
C GLU A 143 -7.54 16.32 -13.30
N ILE A 144 -7.57 15.84 -12.07
CA ILE A 144 -8.27 14.62 -11.70
C ILE A 144 -9.77 14.92 -11.63
N LYS A 145 -10.54 14.48 -12.62
CA LYS A 145 -11.97 14.76 -12.76
C LYS A 145 -12.86 13.63 -12.23
N GLN A 146 -12.36 12.41 -12.29
CA GLN A 146 -13.11 11.21 -11.92
C GLN A 146 -12.23 10.33 -11.04
N ILE A 147 -12.78 9.87 -9.93
CA ILE A 147 -12.12 8.96 -9.01
C ILE A 147 -13.01 7.74 -8.82
N ILE A 148 -12.61 6.64 -9.43
CA ILE A 148 -13.31 5.37 -9.35
C ILE A 148 -12.69 4.53 -8.25
N THR A 149 -13.42 4.33 -7.16
CA THR A 149 -12.99 3.43 -6.09
C THR A 149 -13.48 2.02 -6.38
N VAL A 150 -12.55 1.08 -6.45
CA VAL A 150 -12.86 -0.34 -6.62
C VAL A 150 -13.09 -0.98 -5.26
N CYS A 151 -14.28 -1.54 -5.05
CA CYS A 151 -14.66 -2.24 -3.83
C CYS A 151 -15.05 -3.68 -4.15
N LYS A 152 -14.55 -4.62 -3.37
CA LYS A 152 -15.10 -5.99 -3.39
C LYS A 152 -16.46 -6.01 -2.66
N ALA A 153 -17.34 -6.90 -3.07
CA ALA A 153 -18.61 -7.13 -2.39
C ALA A 153 -18.47 -7.84 -1.01
N TYR A 154 -17.25 -8.19 -0.64
CA TYR A 154 -16.83 -8.67 0.67
C TYR A 154 -15.47 -8.06 1.03
N SER A 155 -15.03 -8.22 2.27
CA SER A 155 -13.75 -7.69 2.74
C SER A 155 -12.68 -8.78 2.81
N SER A 156 -11.45 -8.44 2.44
CA SER A 156 -10.30 -9.32 2.65
C SER A 156 -9.06 -8.52 3.05
N ALA A 157 -8.24 -9.09 3.91
CA ALA A 157 -7.02 -8.43 4.38
C ALA A 157 -5.83 -9.39 4.45
N VAL A 158 -4.64 -8.86 4.17
CA VAL A 158 -3.36 -9.54 4.42
C VAL A 158 -2.65 -8.82 5.56
N GLY A 159 -2.03 -9.58 6.46
CA GLY A 159 -1.30 -9.04 7.59
C GLY A 159 -2.16 -8.75 8.80
N ALA A 160 -1.52 -8.16 9.81
CA ALA A 160 -2.15 -7.80 11.07
C ALA A 160 -2.98 -6.50 10.95
N GLY A 161 -3.67 -6.15 12.01
CA GLY A 161 -4.49 -4.95 12.15
C GLY A 161 -5.96 -5.29 12.37
N GLU A 162 -6.70 -4.27 12.76
CA GLU A 162 -8.13 -4.38 13.03
C GLU A 162 -8.94 -4.77 11.78
N PHE A 163 -9.92 -5.64 11.97
CA PHE A 163 -10.81 -6.09 10.91
C PHE A 163 -12.18 -6.41 11.51
N VAL A 164 -12.99 -5.39 11.77
CA VAL A 164 -14.22 -5.49 12.56
C VAL A 164 -15.25 -6.46 11.95
N SER A 165 -15.37 -6.49 10.63
CA SER A 165 -16.29 -7.40 9.93
C SER A 165 -15.70 -8.79 9.64
N GLU A 166 -14.59 -9.17 10.32
CA GLU A 166 -13.92 -10.45 10.09
C GLU A 166 -14.80 -11.63 10.48
N ILE A 167 -14.75 -12.68 9.65
CA ILE A 167 -15.42 -13.96 9.88
C ILE A 167 -14.39 -15.08 10.01
N PHE A 168 -14.78 -16.16 10.67
CA PHE A 168 -13.89 -17.26 11.04
C PHE A 168 -14.49 -18.63 10.69
N GLY A 169 -13.68 -19.68 10.76
CA GLY A 169 -14.11 -21.05 10.54
C GLY A 169 -14.54 -21.34 9.11
N ASP A 170 -15.47 -22.29 8.96
CA ASP A 170 -15.88 -22.82 7.66
C ASP A 170 -16.45 -21.75 6.72
N GLU A 171 -17.13 -20.75 7.26
CA GLU A 171 -17.67 -19.62 6.50
C GLU A 171 -16.55 -18.78 5.85
N ALA A 172 -15.50 -18.47 6.62
CA ALA A 172 -14.33 -17.76 6.09
C ALA A 172 -13.59 -18.61 5.05
N ASP A 173 -13.45 -19.91 5.28
CA ASP A 173 -12.77 -20.81 4.38
C ASP A 173 -13.53 -20.98 3.06
N GLU A 174 -14.85 -21.07 3.11
CA GLU A 174 -15.68 -21.16 1.90
C GLU A 174 -15.61 -19.88 1.08
N LEU A 175 -15.73 -18.71 1.71
CA LEU A 175 -15.61 -17.42 1.02
C LEU A 175 -14.19 -17.26 0.43
N ARG A 176 -13.16 -17.64 1.17
CA ARG A 176 -11.76 -17.58 0.70
C ARG A 176 -11.55 -18.45 -0.53
N ARG A 177 -12.10 -19.66 -0.53
CA ARG A 177 -11.97 -20.60 -1.63
C ARG A 177 -12.68 -20.12 -2.89
N ARG A 178 -13.83 -19.44 -2.75
CA ARG A 178 -14.62 -18.90 -3.88
C ARG A 178 -14.08 -17.59 -4.40
N GLY A 179 -13.38 -16.82 -3.57
CA GLY A 179 -12.94 -15.47 -3.90
C GLY A 179 -11.89 -15.43 -5.00
N GLY A 180 -12.06 -14.48 -5.94
CA GLY A 180 -11.15 -14.28 -7.06
C GLY A 180 -10.98 -15.50 -7.98
N ASP A 181 -10.10 -15.41 -8.95
CA ASP A 181 -9.85 -16.48 -9.93
C ASP A 181 -9.12 -17.71 -9.35
N GLY A 182 -8.43 -17.54 -8.24
CA GLY A 182 -7.64 -18.60 -7.60
C GLY A 182 -7.83 -18.68 -6.08
N GLY A 183 -8.88 -18.08 -5.55
CA GLY A 183 -9.11 -17.93 -4.12
C GLY A 183 -8.44 -16.68 -3.53
N GLU A 184 -8.81 -16.33 -2.31
CA GLU A 184 -8.29 -15.15 -1.60
C GLU A 184 -6.97 -15.49 -0.88
N PHE A 185 -5.90 -15.48 -1.67
CA PHE A 185 -4.53 -15.68 -1.21
C PHE A 185 -3.66 -14.47 -1.60
N GLY A 186 -2.60 -14.24 -0.84
CA GLY A 186 -1.66 -13.16 -1.14
C GLY A 186 -0.91 -13.44 -2.44
N ALA A 187 -0.96 -12.53 -3.40
CA ALA A 187 -0.37 -12.71 -4.73
C ALA A 187 1.14 -13.03 -4.67
N THR A 188 1.88 -12.39 -3.77
CA THR A 188 3.33 -12.57 -3.61
C THR A 188 3.67 -13.69 -2.61
N THR A 189 2.89 -13.85 -1.56
CA THR A 189 3.24 -14.71 -0.42
C THR A 189 2.48 -16.03 -0.40
N GLY A 190 1.40 -16.16 -1.17
CA GLY A 190 0.50 -17.30 -1.13
C GLY A 190 -0.26 -17.47 0.20
N ARG A 191 -0.13 -16.53 1.15
CA ARG A 191 -0.79 -16.62 2.45
C ARG A 191 -2.30 -16.51 2.30
N PRO A 192 -3.09 -17.33 3.03
CA PRO A 192 -4.53 -17.17 3.07
C PRO A 192 -4.88 -15.79 3.64
N ARG A 193 -5.77 -15.07 2.96
CA ARG A 193 -6.26 -13.77 3.45
C ARG A 193 -7.29 -13.98 4.55
N ARG A 194 -7.33 -13.06 5.47
CA ARG A 194 -8.43 -12.89 6.43
C ARG A 194 -9.66 -12.47 5.64
N MET A 195 -10.81 -13.02 5.97
CA MET A 195 -12.07 -12.79 5.25
C MET A 195 -13.07 -12.08 6.14
N GLY A 196 -13.91 -11.26 5.55
CA GLY A 196 -14.97 -10.57 6.27
C GLY A 196 -16.10 -10.16 5.34
N TRP A 197 -17.26 -9.84 5.94
CA TRP A 197 -18.38 -9.29 5.19
C TRP A 197 -18.09 -7.87 4.71
N PHE A 198 -18.87 -7.40 3.73
CA PHE A 198 -18.74 -6.02 3.26
C PHE A 198 -18.98 -5.06 4.43
N ASP A 199 -18.05 -4.13 4.64
CA ASP A 199 -18.09 -3.17 5.72
C ASP A 199 -18.49 -1.79 5.20
N CYS A 200 -19.74 -1.40 5.49
CA CYS A 200 -20.27 -0.10 5.07
C CYS A 200 -19.58 1.07 5.78
N VAL A 201 -19.14 0.89 7.04
CA VAL A 201 -18.48 1.95 7.81
C VAL A 201 -17.10 2.24 7.22
N ALA A 202 -16.29 1.20 7.05
CA ALA A 202 -14.96 1.31 6.46
C ALA A 202 -15.03 1.80 5.00
N SER A 203 -15.96 1.27 4.21
CA SER A 203 -16.11 1.67 2.80
C SER A 203 -16.58 3.11 2.64
N LYS A 204 -17.52 3.58 3.47
CA LYS A 204 -17.96 4.98 3.50
C LYS A 204 -16.81 5.92 3.87
N TYR A 205 -16.00 5.54 4.86
CA TYR A 205 -14.80 6.28 5.22
C TYR A 205 -13.81 6.33 4.06
N GLY A 206 -13.51 5.17 3.45
CA GLY A 206 -12.59 5.05 2.33
C GLY A 206 -13.00 5.91 1.15
N CYS A 207 -14.27 5.84 0.73
CA CYS A 207 -14.79 6.65 -0.36
C CYS A 207 -14.68 8.16 -0.07
N ARG A 208 -14.93 8.56 1.17
CA ARG A 208 -14.82 9.97 1.59
C ARG A 208 -13.40 10.52 1.48
N ILE A 209 -12.40 9.78 2.00
CA ILE A 209 -11.01 10.25 1.96
C ILE A 209 -10.38 10.14 0.57
N GLN A 210 -10.87 9.24 -0.27
CA GLN A 210 -10.46 9.13 -1.68
C GLN A 210 -11.04 10.28 -2.54
N GLY A 211 -12.12 10.92 -2.10
CA GLY A 211 -12.87 11.85 -2.95
C GLY A 211 -13.61 11.12 -4.07
N THR A 212 -14.13 9.92 -3.81
CA THR A 212 -14.76 9.03 -4.77
C THR A 212 -15.92 9.70 -5.49
N THR A 213 -15.91 9.68 -6.83
CA THR A 213 -17.02 10.08 -7.68
C THR A 213 -17.90 8.88 -8.04
N ASP A 214 -17.29 7.73 -8.25
CA ASP A 214 -17.92 6.50 -8.67
C ASP A 214 -17.35 5.29 -7.92
N VAL A 215 -18.17 4.27 -7.68
CA VAL A 215 -17.76 3.01 -7.06
C VAL A 215 -17.95 1.87 -8.05
N ALA A 216 -16.89 1.12 -8.31
CA ALA A 216 -16.97 -0.13 -9.03
C ALA A 216 -17.05 -1.30 -8.03
N PHE A 217 -18.21 -1.90 -7.90
CA PHE A 217 -18.41 -3.11 -7.10
C PHE A 217 -17.96 -4.33 -7.89
N THR A 218 -17.06 -5.10 -7.32
CA THR A 218 -16.47 -6.28 -7.95
C THR A 218 -16.77 -7.55 -7.15
N VAL A 219 -16.61 -8.71 -7.79
CA VAL A 219 -16.72 -10.06 -7.20
C VAL A 219 -18.06 -10.32 -6.47
N LEU A 220 -19.13 -9.68 -6.90
CA LEU A 220 -20.49 -9.92 -6.37
C LEU A 220 -20.97 -11.33 -6.69
N ASP A 221 -20.60 -11.86 -7.84
CA ASP A 221 -20.86 -13.22 -8.32
C ASP A 221 -20.32 -14.30 -7.37
N VAL A 222 -19.24 -14.02 -6.67
CA VAL A 222 -18.63 -14.91 -5.65
C VAL A 222 -19.64 -15.23 -4.53
N LEU A 223 -20.52 -14.31 -4.20
CA LEU A 223 -21.49 -14.42 -3.11
C LEU A 223 -22.79 -15.13 -3.52
N GLY A 224 -22.92 -15.57 -4.78
CA GLY A 224 -24.12 -16.22 -5.30
C GLY A 224 -24.48 -17.57 -4.66
N TYR A 225 -23.68 -18.06 -3.71
CA TYR A 225 -24.00 -19.25 -2.92
C TYR A 225 -24.84 -18.93 -1.66
N LEU A 226 -25.01 -17.68 -1.35
CA LEU A 226 -25.77 -17.20 -0.20
C LEU A 226 -27.19 -16.81 -0.62
N ASP A 227 -28.18 -17.16 0.20
CA ASP A 227 -29.56 -16.68 0.03
C ASP A 227 -29.68 -15.20 0.43
N GLU A 228 -28.94 -14.80 1.48
CA GLU A 228 -28.83 -13.41 1.96
C GLU A 228 -27.37 -13.07 2.18
N ILE A 229 -26.95 -11.87 1.77
CA ILE A 229 -25.58 -11.39 1.92
C ILE A 229 -25.48 -10.52 3.18
N PRO A 230 -24.75 -10.95 4.21
CA PRO A 230 -24.51 -10.14 5.41
C PRO A 230 -23.67 -8.89 5.10
N VAL A 231 -24.01 -7.76 5.73
CA VAL A 231 -23.29 -6.49 5.60
C VAL A 231 -23.08 -5.86 6.97
N CYS A 232 -21.87 -5.43 7.26
CA CYS A 232 -21.57 -4.66 8.47
C CYS A 232 -22.04 -3.21 8.28
N VAL A 233 -23.06 -2.79 9.03
CA VAL A 233 -23.66 -1.45 8.93
C VAL A 233 -23.27 -0.52 10.08
N GLY A 234 -22.66 -1.04 11.14
CA GLY A 234 -22.24 -0.30 12.32
C GLY A 234 -21.33 -1.15 13.19
N TYR A 235 -20.65 -0.52 14.10
CA TYR A 235 -19.79 -1.15 15.12
C TYR A 235 -20.42 -1.01 16.48
N ASP A 236 -20.50 -2.09 17.25
CA ASP A 236 -20.90 -2.06 18.65
C ASP A 236 -19.66 -1.88 19.52
N ILE A 237 -19.67 -0.82 20.32
CA ILE A 237 -18.60 -0.51 21.26
C ILE A 237 -19.26 -0.32 22.62
N ASP A 238 -19.03 -1.27 23.52
CA ASP A 238 -19.58 -1.26 24.89
C ASP A 238 -21.12 -1.11 24.93
N GLY A 239 -21.82 -1.64 23.91
CA GLY A 239 -23.27 -1.57 23.78
C GLY A 239 -23.80 -0.32 23.05
N GLU A 240 -22.92 0.54 22.58
CA GLU A 240 -23.28 1.69 21.74
C GLU A 240 -22.93 1.42 20.27
N VAL A 241 -23.93 1.50 19.39
CA VAL A 241 -23.71 1.33 17.96
C VAL A 241 -23.22 2.64 17.33
N THR A 242 -22.05 2.57 16.71
CA THR A 242 -21.45 3.71 15.98
C THR A 242 -21.23 3.38 14.52
N THR A 243 -21.28 4.40 13.67
CA THR A 243 -20.86 4.36 12.25
C THR A 243 -19.56 5.13 12.01
N CYS A 244 -18.82 5.40 13.07
CA CYS A 244 -17.51 6.06 13.01
C CYS A 244 -16.38 5.04 12.97
N LEU A 245 -15.41 5.28 12.10
CA LEU A 245 -14.19 4.48 12.04
C LEU A 245 -13.20 5.00 13.11
N LEU A 246 -13.18 4.37 14.28
CA LEU A 246 -12.47 4.90 15.46
C LEU A 246 -10.96 4.67 15.42
N TYR A 247 -10.49 3.59 14.82
CA TYR A 247 -9.05 3.26 14.82
C TYR A 247 -8.21 4.08 13.83
N THR A 248 -8.79 5.05 13.15
CA THR A 248 -8.09 6.07 12.36
C THR A 248 -8.02 7.41 13.06
N SER A 249 -8.58 7.52 14.26
CA SER A 249 -8.48 8.74 15.07
C SER A 249 -7.06 8.90 15.62
N PRO A 250 -6.41 10.06 15.44
CA PRO A 250 -5.08 10.32 15.99
C PRO A 250 -5.05 10.51 17.51
N SER A 251 -6.13 10.21 18.22
CA SER A 251 -6.17 10.33 19.68
C SER A 251 -5.59 9.09 20.34
N PRO A 252 -4.42 9.18 21.00
CA PRO A 252 -3.86 8.07 21.77
C PRO A 252 -4.65 7.76 23.05
N ARG A 253 -5.71 8.51 23.34
CA ARG A 253 -6.45 8.38 24.59
C ARG A 253 -7.44 7.24 24.62
N ASP A 254 -7.90 6.79 23.45
CA ASP A 254 -8.98 5.81 23.37
C ASP A 254 -8.49 4.35 23.26
N ALA A 255 -7.18 4.14 23.16
CA ALA A 255 -6.58 2.79 23.03
C ALA A 255 -6.09 2.18 24.36
N HIS A 256 -6.21 2.87 25.49
CA HIS A 256 -5.64 2.44 26.77
C HIS A 256 -6.61 2.43 27.96
N GLU A 257 -7.89 2.66 27.75
CA GLU A 257 -8.90 2.57 28.82
C GLU A 257 -10.00 1.53 28.46
N SER A 258 -9.56 0.31 28.19
CA SER A 258 -10.46 -0.85 28.23
C SER A 258 -9.69 -2.09 28.67
#